data_c41bc79d0a87e524c00df3b3621e64bd
#
_entry.id   c41bc79d0a87e524c00df3b3621e64bd
#
_cell.length_a   1.000
_cell.length_b   1.000
_cell.length_c   1.000
_cell.angle_alpha   90.00
_cell.angle_beta   90.00
_cell.angle_gamma   90.00
#
_symmetry.space_group_name_H-M   'P 1'
#
loop_
_entity.id
_entity.type
_entity.pdbx_description
1 polymer ?
#
loop_
_entity_poly.entity_id
_entity_poly.type
_entity_poly.pdbx_seq_one_letter_code
_entity_poly.pdbx_strand_id
1 'polypeptide(L)' 'MDRHFIQVVLPLKLQWIPFYYCEEPVHRGQIVSVVFAGRRYNGIVYN' A
#
# COMPACT_ATOMS: atom_id res chain seq x y z
N MET A 1 11.56 -9.05 -14.49
CA MET A 1 11.29 -8.16 -13.36
C MET A 1 9.78 -8.11 -13.13
N ASP A 2 9.36 -8.56 -11.98
CA ASP A 2 7.94 -8.66 -11.68
C ASP A 2 7.41 -7.34 -11.17
N ARG A 3 6.26 -6.96 -11.70
CA ARG A 3 5.59 -5.74 -11.29
C ARG A 3 4.28 -6.13 -10.63
N HIS A 4 4.05 -5.57 -9.46
CA HIS A 4 2.86 -5.90 -8.69
C HIS A 4 2.10 -4.64 -8.35
N PHE A 5 0.78 -4.75 -8.43
CA PHE A 5 -0.08 -3.75 -7.82
C PHE A 5 -0.60 -4.34 -6.53
N ILE A 6 -0.43 -3.61 -5.45
CA ILE A 6 -0.88 -4.05 -4.13
C ILE A 6 -1.88 -3.05 -3.59
N GLN A 7 -2.76 -3.53 -2.74
CA GLN A 7 -3.66 -2.65 -2.00
C GLN A 7 -3.11 -2.47 -0.59
N VAL A 8 -3.10 -1.22 -0.12
CA VAL A 8 -2.52 -0.88 1.17
C VAL A 8 -3.57 -0.15 2.00
N VAL A 9 -3.87 -0.70 3.16
CA VAL A 9 -4.79 -0.06 4.11
C VAL A 9 -4.05 1.04 4.84
N LEU A 10 -4.57 2.24 4.74
CA LEU A 10 -3.98 3.42 5.36
C LEU A 10 -4.78 3.83 6.61
N PRO A 11 -4.14 4.54 7.57
CA PRO A 11 -4.84 5.03 8.76
C PRO A 11 -5.67 6.27 8.43
N LEU A 12 -6.51 6.16 7.42
CA LEU A 12 -7.35 7.24 6.91
C LEU A 12 -8.74 6.71 6.66
N LYS A 13 -9.71 7.61 6.72
CA LYS A 13 -11.10 7.27 6.42
C LYS A 13 -11.30 7.35 4.92
N LEU A 14 -11.08 6.24 4.24
CA LEU A 14 -11.26 6.15 2.80
C LEU A 14 -12.40 5.18 2.49
N GLN A 15 -13.08 5.45 1.36
CA GLN A 15 -14.17 4.59 0.91
C GLN A 15 -13.66 3.43 0.06
N TRP A 16 -12.37 3.40 -0.19
CA TRP A 16 -11.75 2.36 -1.00
C TRP A 16 -10.32 2.17 -0.51
N ILE A 17 -9.74 1.02 -0.83
CA ILE A 17 -8.37 0.70 -0.44
C ILE A 17 -7.48 1.03 -1.64
N PRO A 18 -6.58 2.01 -1.51
CA PRO A 18 -5.76 2.44 -2.64
C PRO A 18 -4.80 1.36 -3.13
N PHE A 19 -4.52 1.40 -4.43
CA PHE A 19 -3.55 0.53 -5.06
C PHE A 19 -2.22 1.24 -5.16
N TYR A 20 -1.15 0.49 -4.98
CA TYR A 20 0.21 0.99 -5.16
C TYR A 20 0.99 0.04 -6.04
N TYR A 21 1.92 0.61 -6.77
CA TYR A 21 2.84 -0.13 -7.61
C TYR A 21 4.04 -0.55 -6.77
N CYS A 22 4.43 -1.82 -6.89
CA CYS A 22 5.54 -2.35 -6.12
C CYS A 22 6.38 -3.24 -7.01
N GLU A 23 7.69 -3.06 -6.97
CA GLU A 23 8.62 -3.90 -7.74
C GLU A 23 9.17 -5.05 -6.92
N GLU A 24 9.05 -4.98 -5.61
CA GLU A 24 9.54 -6.01 -4.72
C GLU A 24 8.39 -6.84 -4.19
N PRO A 25 8.60 -8.14 -3.96
CA PRO A 25 7.54 -8.96 -3.38
C PRO A 25 7.24 -8.52 -1.95
N VAL A 26 5.95 -8.42 -1.65
CA VAL A 26 5.48 -8.10 -0.31
C VAL A 26 4.44 -9.11 0.09
N HIS A 27 4.19 -9.21 1.39
CA HIS A 27 3.22 -10.16 1.93
C HIS A 27 2.03 -9.41 2.51
N ARG A 28 0.87 -10.02 2.41
CA ARG A 28 -0.31 -9.51 3.07
C ARG A 28 -0.05 -9.41 4.56
N GLY A 29 -0.40 -8.27 5.15
CA GLY A 29 -0.15 -8.00 6.55
C GLY A 29 1.17 -7.29 6.82
N GLN A 30 2.02 -7.15 5.81
CA GLN A 30 3.29 -6.45 5.95
C GLN A 30 3.04 -4.94 6.06
N ILE A 31 3.84 -4.29 6.91
CA ILE A 31 3.76 -2.83 7.06
C ILE A 31 4.70 -2.20 6.04
N VAL A 32 4.17 -1.25 5.28
CA VAL A 32 4.93 -0.54 4.24
C VAL A 32 4.73 0.96 4.40
N SER A 33 5.69 1.72 3.90
CA SER A 33 5.61 3.18 3.89
C SER A 33 5.23 3.63 2.49
N VAL A 34 4.15 4.41 2.39
CA VAL A 34 3.66 4.87 1.09
C VAL A 34 3.33 6.35 1.17
N VAL A 35 3.26 6.99 0.00
CA VAL A 35 2.84 8.38 -0.11
C VAL A 35 1.40 8.42 -0.62
N PHE A 36 0.57 9.18 0.08
CA PHE A 36 -0.82 9.37 -0.32
C PHE A 36 -1.19 10.83 -0.10
N ALA A 37 -1.71 11.47 -1.15
CA ALA A 37 -2.10 12.87 -1.11
C ALA A 37 -0.97 13.78 -0.60
N GLY A 38 0.26 13.50 -1.03
CA GLY A 38 1.42 14.30 -0.68
C GLY A 38 2.00 14.04 0.70
N ARG A 39 1.48 13.06 1.42
CA ARG A 39 1.98 12.71 2.75
C ARG A 39 2.39 11.26 2.80
N ARG A 40 3.36 10.97 3.68
CA ARG A 40 3.85 9.61 3.88
C ARG A 40 3.12 8.96 5.04
N TYR A 41 2.67 7.74 4.80
CA TYR A 41 1.95 6.97 5.80
C TYR A 41 2.53 5.57 5.89
N ASN A 42 2.40 4.96 7.07
CA ASN A 42 2.64 3.54 7.23
C ASN A 42 1.31 2.84 7.02
N GLY A 43 1.29 1.92 6.09
CA GLY A 43 0.09 1.17 5.77
C GLY A 43 0.34 -0.32 5.89
N ILE A 44 -0.73 -1.09 5.79
CA ILE A 44 -0.67 -2.55 5.87
C ILE A 44 -1.09 -3.11 4.54
N VAL A 45 -0.29 -4.02 4.01
CA VAL A 45 -0.60 -4.67 2.73
C VAL A 45 -1.86 -5.53 2.91
N TYR A 46 -2.89 -5.21 2.12
CA TYR A 46 -4.16 -5.89 2.19
C TYR A 46 -4.21 -7.05 1.19
N ASN A 47 -3.72 -6.78 -0.01
CA ASN A 47 -3.82 -7.79 -1.07
C ASN A 47 -2.71 -7.62 -2.10
#